data_39042c546fcce6f0d0fc387031bef2ab
#
_entry.id   39042c546fcce6f0d0fc387031bef2ab
#
_cell.length_a   1.000
_cell.length_b   1.000
_cell.length_c   1.000
_cell.angle_alpha   90.00
_cell.angle_beta   90.00
_cell.angle_gamma   90.00
#
_symmetry.space_group_name_H-M   'P 1'
#
loop_
_entity.id
_entity.type
_entity.pdbx_description
1 polymer ?
#
loop_
_entity_poly.entity_id
_entity_poly.type
_entity_poly.pdbx_seq_one_letter_code
_entity_poly.pdbx_strand_id
1 'polypeptide(L)'
;LSAGMAWSPTNDFNLTVDLYNINITDRILLGATFDGSSDPVIAKILADSGLTQIAGVQFPTNALDTKTNGLDVAANYRLHPGAGLLDFTLAFNFTKNEVTRIDPLPAILVGKGSSYTSALDIVTINAIEKNRPDRRSSLTSNYSQGRFHVMGRISDYGKFVDGSLDGLETFGAKQLFDGEIGYRWDAI
;
A
#
# COMPACT_ATOMS: atom_id res chain seq x y z
N LEU A 1 -9.34 12.46 9.70
CA LEU A 1 -10.66 12.91 9.25
C LEU A 1 -11.16 11.97 8.17
N SER A 2 -12.46 11.57 8.26
CA SER A 2 -13.11 10.79 7.20
C SER A 2 -14.54 11.29 6.99
N ALA A 3 -15.06 11.09 5.79
CA ALA A 3 -16.44 11.34 5.44
C ALA A 3 -16.90 10.28 4.45
N GLY A 4 -18.08 9.71 4.68
CA GLY A 4 -18.62 8.66 3.85
C GLY A 4 -20.10 8.86 3.56
N MET A 5 -20.55 8.22 2.48
CA MET A 5 -21.94 8.20 2.04
C MET A 5 -22.32 6.78 1.67
N ALA A 6 -23.48 6.34 2.13
CA ALA A 6 -24.15 5.15 1.62
C ALA A 6 -25.45 5.57 0.95
N TRP A 7 -25.70 5.05 -0.26
CA TRP A 7 -26.89 5.38 -1.05
C TRP A 7 -27.48 4.11 -1.66
N SER A 8 -28.75 3.84 -1.34
CA SER A 8 -29.49 2.66 -1.80
C SER A 8 -30.87 3.10 -2.29
N PRO A 9 -30.95 3.63 -3.54
CA PRO A 9 -32.22 4.14 -4.09
C PRO A 9 -33.24 3.04 -4.36
N THR A 10 -32.77 1.81 -4.53
CA THR A 10 -33.61 0.62 -4.75
C THR A 10 -33.04 -0.57 -3.95
N ASN A 11 -33.80 -1.65 -3.84
CA ASN A 11 -33.31 -2.90 -3.21
C ASN A 11 -32.22 -3.59 -4.06
N ASP A 12 -32.08 -3.22 -5.32
CA ASP A 12 -31.17 -3.83 -6.26
C ASP A 12 -29.91 -3.00 -6.50
N PHE A 13 -29.81 -1.81 -5.94
CA PHE A 13 -28.61 -0.97 -6.08
C PHE A 13 -28.16 -0.43 -4.73
N ASN A 14 -26.87 -0.60 -4.46
CA ASN A 14 -26.19 -0.03 -3.30
C ASN A 14 -24.86 0.59 -3.74
N LEU A 15 -24.57 1.78 -3.22
CA LEU A 15 -23.31 2.49 -3.42
C LEU A 15 -22.80 3.01 -2.08
N THR A 16 -21.52 2.76 -1.78
CA THR A 16 -20.79 3.39 -0.69
C THR A 16 -19.60 4.15 -1.25
N VAL A 17 -19.36 5.32 -0.70
CA VAL A 17 -18.19 6.16 -1.03
C VAL A 17 -17.63 6.69 0.28
N ASP A 18 -16.35 6.45 0.52
CA ASP A 18 -15.61 6.90 1.70
C ASP A 18 -14.36 7.67 1.29
N LEU A 19 -14.24 8.88 1.83
CA LEU A 19 -13.06 9.72 1.70
C LEU A 19 -12.36 9.80 3.05
N TYR A 20 -11.04 9.68 3.07
CA TYR A 20 -10.29 9.78 4.32
C TYR A 20 -8.96 10.53 4.14
N ASN A 21 -8.59 11.21 5.21
CA ASN A 21 -7.30 11.85 5.39
C ASN A 21 -6.78 11.49 6.78
N ILE A 22 -5.64 10.82 6.84
CA ILE A 22 -4.99 10.34 8.06
C ILE A 22 -3.62 10.96 8.14
N ASN A 23 -3.34 11.70 9.22
CA ASN A 23 -2.02 12.21 9.54
C ASN A 23 -1.49 11.42 10.74
N ILE A 24 -0.28 10.92 10.63
CA ILE A 24 0.43 10.26 11.72
C ILE A 24 1.70 11.06 11.97
N THR A 25 1.84 11.59 13.17
CA THR A 25 3.04 12.28 13.65
C THR A 25 3.90 11.35 14.46
N ASP A 26 5.21 11.60 14.46
CA ASP A 26 6.19 10.84 15.26
C ASP A 26 6.09 9.32 15.04
N ARG A 27 5.92 8.92 13.78
CA ARG A 27 5.78 7.51 13.41
C ARG A 27 7.07 6.77 13.71
N ILE A 28 6.95 5.69 14.50
CA ILE A 28 8.08 4.83 14.85
C ILE A 28 8.37 3.88 13.70
N LEU A 29 9.64 3.83 13.28
CA LEU A 29 10.16 2.88 12.31
C LEU A 29 11.64 2.62 12.54
N LEU A 30 12.19 1.64 11.83
CA LEU A 30 13.63 1.46 11.75
C LEU A 30 14.22 2.55 10.85
N GLY A 31 15.19 3.30 11.35
CA GLY A 31 15.94 4.29 10.59
C GLY A 31 16.86 3.65 9.53
N ALA A 32 17.69 4.48 8.89
CA ALA A 32 18.73 3.99 8.02
C ALA A 32 19.74 3.11 8.79
N THR A 33 20.34 2.15 8.10
CA THR A 33 21.51 1.43 8.63
C THR A 33 22.73 2.31 8.48
N PHE A 34 23.30 2.76 9.60
CA PHE A 34 24.56 3.50 9.62
C PHE A 34 25.72 2.50 9.60
N ASP A 35 26.35 2.37 8.43
CA ASP A 35 27.35 1.36 8.14
C ASP A 35 28.77 1.95 8.20
N GLY A 36 29.57 1.46 9.15
CA GLY A 36 30.96 1.85 9.33
C GLY A 36 31.92 1.23 8.28
N SER A 37 31.48 0.23 7.52
CA SER A 37 32.33 -0.31 6.43
C SER A 37 32.37 0.62 5.22
N SER A 38 31.34 1.43 5.03
CA SER A 38 31.22 2.40 3.93
C SER A 38 31.44 3.85 4.34
N ASP A 39 31.34 4.17 5.65
CA ASP A 39 31.50 5.53 6.17
C ASP A 39 32.52 5.57 7.32
N PRO A 40 33.69 6.24 7.13
CA PRO A 40 34.74 6.31 8.13
C PRO A 40 34.35 7.07 9.40
N VAL A 41 33.35 7.97 9.32
CA VAL A 41 32.82 8.70 10.49
C VAL A 41 32.06 7.72 11.38
N ILE A 42 31.22 6.86 10.78
CA ILE A 42 30.51 5.83 11.49
C ILE A 42 31.48 4.82 12.10
N ALA A 43 32.47 4.35 11.33
CA ALA A 43 33.51 3.44 11.83
C ALA A 43 34.19 4.01 13.08
N LYS A 44 34.56 5.29 13.04
CA LYS A 44 35.20 5.96 14.19
C LYS A 44 34.26 6.05 15.41
N ILE A 45 33.00 6.41 15.20
CA ILE A 45 32.00 6.49 16.30
C ILE A 45 31.81 5.12 16.95
N LEU A 46 31.69 4.04 16.16
CA LEU A 46 31.56 2.69 16.67
C LEU A 46 32.80 2.26 17.46
N ALA A 47 33.98 2.53 16.94
CA ALA A 47 35.23 2.23 17.61
C ALA A 47 35.41 3.01 18.95
N ASP A 48 35.14 4.32 18.92
CA ASP A 48 35.21 5.18 20.14
C ASP A 48 34.17 4.75 21.21
N SER A 49 33.06 4.09 20.77
CA SER A 49 32.03 3.52 21.64
C SER A 49 32.35 2.08 22.11
N GLY A 50 33.50 1.52 21.73
CA GLY A 50 33.90 0.16 22.08
C GLY A 50 33.23 -0.93 21.23
N LEU A 51 32.50 -0.56 20.15
CA LEU A 51 31.77 -1.47 19.27
C LEU A 51 32.61 -1.89 18.05
N THR A 52 33.84 -2.39 18.30
CA THR A 52 34.79 -2.68 17.22
C THR A 52 34.46 -3.92 16.37
N GLN A 53 33.52 -4.75 16.82
CA GLN A 53 33.09 -5.96 16.13
C GLN A 53 31.78 -5.77 15.35
N ILE A 54 31.21 -4.57 15.36
CA ILE A 54 29.94 -4.25 14.71
C ILE A 54 30.22 -3.39 13.49
N ALA A 55 29.79 -3.86 12.31
CA ALA A 55 29.97 -3.14 11.06
C ALA A 55 29.01 -1.95 10.92
N GLY A 56 27.79 -2.06 11.46
CA GLY A 56 26.78 -0.99 11.38
C GLY A 56 25.72 -1.09 12.46
N VAL A 57 24.94 -0.03 12.61
CA VAL A 57 23.86 0.08 13.59
C VAL A 57 22.59 0.59 12.93
N GLN A 58 21.47 0.06 13.36
CA GLN A 58 20.14 0.51 13.00
C GLN A 58 19.28 0.54 14.27
N PHE A 59 18.47 1.55 14.43
CA PHE A 59 17.64 1.69 15.63
C PHE A 59 16.24 2.23 15.29
N PRO A 60 15.23 1.87 16.10
CA PRO A 60 13.91 2.47 16.01
C PRO A 60 13.97 3.97 16.31
N THR A 61 13.25 4.75 15.53
CA THR A 61 13.20 6.20 15.71
C THR A 61 11.80 6.71 15.35
N ASN A 62 11.40 7.85 15.92
CA ASN A 62 10.16 8.56 15.62
C ASN A 62 10.40 9.58 14.50
N ALA A 63 11.22 9.24 13.52
CA ALA A 63 11.87 10.18 12.62
C ALA A 63 10.99 10.75 11.54
N LEU A 64 9.69 10.41 11.46
CA LEU A 64 8.88 10.94 10.35
C LEU A 64 7.40 11.14 10.69
N ASP A 65 6.80 12.07 9.93
CA ASP A 65 5.36 12.22 9.83
C ASP A 65 4.87 11.72 8.46
N THR A 66 3.67 11.17 8.45
CA THR A 66 3.04 10.71 7.22
C THR A 66 1.63 11.26 7.08
N LYS A 67 1.23 11.47 5.82
CA LYS A 67 -0.12 11.80 5.44
C LYS A 67 -0.64 10.76 4.45
N THR A 68 -1.81 10.22 4.74
CA THR A 68 -2.52 9.29 3.86
C THR A 68 -3.83 9.90 3.43
N ASN A 69 -4.06 10.03 2.12
CA ASN A 69 -5.34 10.40 1.53
C ASN A 69 -5.89 9.20 0.77
N GLY A 70 -7.18 8.95 0.89
CA GLY A 70 -7.79 7.87 0.15
C GLY A 70 -9.25 8.08 -0.18
N LEU A 71 -9.68 7.28 -1.16
CA LEU A 71 -11.05 7.18 -1.63
C LEU A 71 -11.37 5.70 -1.81
N ASP A 72 -12.42 5.24 -1.13
CA ASP A 72 -12.99 3.91 -1.33
C ASP A 72 -14.37 4.03 -1.94
N VAL A 73 -14.63 3.24 -2.98
CA VAL A 73 -15.94 3.13 -3.61
C VAL A 73 -16.31 1.66 -3.72
N ALA A 74 -17.49 1.30 -3.23
CA ALA A 74 -18.06 -0.02 -3.46
C ALA A 74 -19.50 0.14 -3.98
N ALA A 75 -19.83 -0.60 -5.05
CA ALA A 75 -21.18 -0.62 -5.59
C ALA A 75 -21.62 -2.04 -5.90
N ASN A 76 -22.87 -2.32 -5.61
CA ASN A 76 -23.54 -3.57 -5.99
C ASN A 76 -24.78 -3.23 -6.80
N TYR A 77 -24.96 -3.97 -7.90
CA TYR A 77 -26.13 -3.84 -8.74
C TYR A 77 -26.65 -5.19 -9.15
N ARG A 78 -27.94 -5.42 -8.90
CA ARG A 78 -28.63 -6.67 -9.18
C ARG A 78 -29.63 -6.50 -10.28
N LEU A 79 -29.62 -7.43 -11.22
CA LEU A 79 -30.58 -7.54 -12.32
C LEU A 79 -31.24 -8.90 -12.31
N HIS A 80 -32.47 -8.96 -12.79
CA HIS A 80 -33.29 -10.19 -12.87
C HIS A 80 -33.64 -10.51 -14.32
N PRO A 81 -32.65 -10.96 -15.15
CA PRO A 81 -32.92 -11.32 -16.54
C PRO A 81 -33.70 -12.64 -16.64
N GLY A 82 -34.99 -12.56 -16.93
CA GLY A 82 -35.87 -13.71 -16.99
C GLY A 82 -35.98 -14.44 -15.65
N ALA A 83 -35.63 -15.73 -15.61
CA ALA A 83 -35.57 -16.53 -14.39
C ALA A 83 -34.20 -16.54 -13.71
N GLY A 84 -33.24 -15.78 -14.23
CA GLY A 84 -31.86 -15.70 -13.71
C GLY A 84 -31.65 -14.50 -12.80
N LEU A 85 -30.52 -14.50 -12.10
CA LEU A 85 -30.02 -13.43 -11.28
C LEU A 85 -28.64 -13.02 -11.79
N LEU A 86 -28.42 -11.76 -12.02
CA LEU A 86 -27.14 -11.19 -12.43
C LEU A 86 -26.72 -10.11 -11.43
N ASP A 87 -25.68 -10.39 -10.67
CA ASP A 87 -25.10 -9.47 -9.70
C ASP A 87 -23.79 -8.88 -10.23
N PHE A 88 -23.68 -7.55 -10.19
CA PHE A 88 -22.44 -6.83 -10.41
C PHE A 88 -21.93 -6.29 -9.09
N THR A 89 -20.64 -6.46 -8.86
CA THR A 89 -19.93 -5.88 -7.70
C THR A 89 -18.74 -5.09 -8.23
N LEU A 90 -18.73 -3.79 -7.95
CA LEU A 90 -17.59 -2.90 -8.21
C LEU A 90 -16.92 -2.58 -6.87
N ALA A 91 -15.61 -2.71 -6.81
CA ALA A 91 -14.78 -2.17 -5.75
C ALA A 91 -13.68 -1.31 -6.37
N PHE A 92 -13.47 -0.12 -5.82
CA PHE A 92 -12.40 0.78 -6.20
C PHE A 92 -11.76 1.35 -4.94
N ASN A 93 -10.43 1.34 -4.89
CA ASN A 93 -9.64 1.96 -3.85
C ASN A 93 -8.58 2.84 -4.50
N PHE A 94 -8.45 4.04 -4.01
CA PHE A 94 -7.32 4.92 -4.26
C PHE A 94 -6.72 5.34 -2.93
N THR A 95 -5.40 5.16 -2.76
CA THR A 95 -4.69 5.53 -1.53
C THR A 95 -3.34 6.13 -1.88
N LYS A 96 -3.10 7.36 -1.44
CA LYS A 96 -1.82 8.03 -1.59
C LYS A 96 -1.20 8.27 -0.22
N ASN A 97 0.03 7.79 -0.03
CA ASN A 97 0.84 8.04 1.13
C ASN A 97 1.93 9.05 0.80
N GLU A 98 2.19 9.96 1.70
CA GLU A 98 3.25 10.98 1.61
C GLU A 98 4.00 11.06 2.93
N VAL A 99 5.32 11.12 2.87
CA VAL A 99 6.17 11.50 3.99
C VAL A 99 6.21 13.02 4.04
N THR A 100 5.70 13.61 5.12
CA THR A 100 5.54 15.07 5.24
C THR A 100 6.63 15.73 6.06
N ARG A 101 7.32 14.96 6.93
CA ARG A 101 8.47 15.39 7.72
C ARG A 101 9.42 14.22 7.90
N ILE A 102 10.70 14.50 7.85
CA ILE A 102 11.77 13.57 8.25
C ILE A 102 12.64 14.34 9.24
N ASP A 103 12.93 13.72 10.39
CA ASP A 103 13.80 14.30 11.38
C ASP A 103 15.24 14.42 10.85
N PRO A 104 15.99 15.43 11.32
CA PRO A 104 17.39 15.57 10.97
C PRO A 104 18.22 14.39 11.45
N LEU A 105 19.41 14.25 10.88
CA LEU A 105 20.40 13.29 11.35
C LEU A 105 20.66 13.44 12.86
N PRO A 106 21.00 12.34 13.55
CA PRO A 106 21.49 12.41 14.91
C PRO A 106 22.63 13.42 15.07
N ALA A 107 22.58 14.22 16.13
CA ALA A 107 23.55 15.33 16.35
C ALA A 107 25.01 14.87 16.32
N ILE A 108 25.29 13.61 16.68
CA ILE A 108 26.63 13.00 16.62
C ILE A 108 27.19 12.92 15.21
N LEU A 109 26.33 12.93 14.16
CA LEU A 109 26.72 12.84 12.76
C LEU A 109 26.77 14.22 12.08
N VAL A 110 26.05 15.20 12.61
CA VAL A 110 25.94 16.53 11.98
C VAL A 110 27.31 17.21 11.95
N GLY A 111 27.73 17.67 10.75
CA GLY A 111 28.98 18.40 10.57
C GLY A 111 30.26 17.56 10.73
N LYS A 112 30.17 16.25 10.80
CA LYS A 112 31.32 15.35 10.94
C LYS A 112 31.88 14.82 9.62
N GLY A 113 31.25 15.15 8.49
CA GLY A 113 31.67 14.69 7.16
C GLY A 113 31.18 13.27 6.84
N SER A 114 30.18 12.78 7.55
CA SER A 114 29.49 11.52 7.20
C SER A 114 28.80 11.66 5.83
N SER A 115 28.75 10.55 5.10
CA SER A 115 28.04 10.46 3.80
C SER A 115 26.52 10.46 3.96
N TYR A 116 26.02 10.17 5.16
CA TYR A 116 24.59 10.21 5.45
C TYR A 116 24.05 11.62 5.49
N THR A 117 22.95 11.84 4.77
CA THR A 117 22.25 13.14 4.69
C THR A 117 20.86 13.12 5.32
N SER A 118 20.35 11.94 5.66
CA SER A 118 19.03 11.73 6.25
C SER A 118 19.07 10.57 7.25
N ALA A 119 18.19 10.61 8.24
CA ALA A 119 17.95 9.51 9.17
C ALA A 119 17.21 8.33 8.50
N LEU A 120 16.69 8.53 7.29
CA LEU A 120 16.00 7.51 6.48
C LEU A 120 16.65 7.43 5.11
N ASP A 121 16.74 6.23 4.58
CA ASP A 121 17.16 5.99 3.22
C ASP A 121 15.99 6.12 2.22
N ILE A 122 16.32 6.24 0.94
CA ILE A 122 15.34 6.40 -0.13
C ILE A 122 14.47 5.13 -0.30
N VAL A 123 14.98 3.96 0.04
CA VAL A 123 14.24 2.69 -0.04
C VAL A 123 13.14 2.67 1.02
N THR A 124 13.45 3.09 2.25
CA THR A 124 12.46 3.22 3.34
C THR A 124 11.37 4.24 3.00
N ILE A 125 11.74 5.41 2.47
CA ILE A 125 10.78 6.43 2.03
C ILE A 125 9.89 5.85 0.92
N ASN A 126 10.48 5.22 -0.08
CA ASN A 126 9.75 4.58 -1.18
C ASN A 126 8.80 3.48 -0.69
N ALA A 127 9.22 2.67 0.30
CA ALA A 127 8.38 1.62 0.89
C ALA A 127 7.11 2.18 1.54
N ILE A 128 7.16 3.41 2.05
CA ILE A 128 5.99 4.10 2.62
C ILE A 128 5.11 4.69 1.52
N GLU A 129 5.72 5.37 0.53
CA GLU A 129 5.00 6.19 -0.44
C GLU A 129 4.55 5.43 -1.69
N LYS A 130 5.37 4.49 -2.20
CA LYS A 130 5.24 4.00 -3.58
C LYS A 130 5.31 2.47 -3.72
N ASN A 131 5.64 1.72 -2.68
CA ASN A 131 5.79 0.26 -2.74
C ASN A 131 4.46 -0.50 -2.85
N ARG A 132 3.38 0.19 -3.13
CA ARG A 132 2.05 -0.38 -3.37
C ARG A 132 1.35 0.41 -4.47
N PRO A 133 0.54 -0.25 -5.30
CA PRO A 133 -0.33 0.46 -6.23
C PRO A 133 -1.20 1.46 -5.48
N ASP A 134 -1.19 2.71 -5.91
CA ASP A 134 -2.03 3.78 -5.39
C ASP A 134 -3.50 3.59 -5.77
N ARG A 135 -3.76 2.79 -6.82
CA ARG A 135 -5.08 2.49 -7.35
C ARG A 135 -5.27 0.98 -7.50
N ARG A 136 -6.43 0.51 -7.03
CA ARG A 136 -6.92 -0.84 -7.26
C ARG A 136 -8.39 -0.79 -7.59
N SER A 137 -8.82 -1.56 -8.57
CA SER A 137 -10.25 -1.74 -8.84
C SER A 137 -10.56 -3.18 -9.23
N SER A 138 -11.78 -3.59 -8.97
CA SER A 138 -12.31 -4.86 -9.48
C SER A 138 -13.77 -4.72 -9.85
N LEU A 139 -14.15 -5.32 -10.96
CA LEU A 139 -15.52 -5.51 -11.37
C LEU A 139 -15.78 -7.02 -11.47
N THR A 140 -16.71 -7.50 -10.67
CA THR A 140 -17.15 -8.89 -10.69
C THR A 140 -18.58 -8.96 -11.20
N SER A 141 -18.87 -9.90 -12.10
CA SER A 141 -20.18 -10.22 -12.60
C SER A 141 -20.49 -11.68 -12.25
N ASN A 142 -21.58 -11.94 -11.54
CA ASN A 142 -22.07 -13.26 -11.21
C ASN A 142 -23.45 -13.47 -11.81
N TYR A 143 -23.59 -14.45 -12.70
CA TYR A 143 -24.87 -14.86 -13.22
C TYR A 143 -25.25 -16.23 -12.67
N SER A 144 -26.47 -16.38 -12.20
CA SER A 144 -27.02 -17.66 -11.73
C SER A 144 -28.42 -17.88 -12.30
N GLN A 145 -28.69 -19.11 -12.75
CA GLN A 145 -30.02 -19.55 -13.17
C GLN A 145 -30.19 -21.03 -12.85
N GLY A 146 -31.15 -21.35 -11.97
CA GLY A 146 -31.38 -22.71 -11.52
C GLY A 146 -30.14 -23.31 -10.87
N ARG A 147 -29.57 -24.34 -11.53
CA ARG A 147 -28.36 -25.06 -11.04
C ARG A 147 -27.05 -24.53 -11.65
N PHE A 148 -27.12 -23.60 -12.55
CA PHE A 148 -25.99 -23.08 -13.30
C PHE A 148 -25.53 -21.73 -12.75
N HIS A 149 -24.22 -21.51 -12.65
CA HIS A 149 -23.65 -20.22 -12.36
C HIS A 149 -22.40 -19.95 -13.19
N VAL A 150 -22.18 -18.68 -13.50
CA VAL A 150 -20.98 -18.16 -14.18
C VAL A 150 -20.50 -16.92 -13.46
N MET A 151 -19.21 -16.82 -13.23
CA MET A 151 -18.57 -15.62 -12.70
C MET A 151 -17.48 -15.15 -13.66
N GLY A 152 -17.40 -13.84 -13.83
CA GLY A 152 -16.28 -13.16 -14.48
C GLY A 152 -15.80 -12.03 -13.59
N ARG A 153 -14.49 -11.84 -13.49
CA ARG A 153 -13.88 -10.73 -12.75
C ARG A 153 -12.75 -10.11 -13.55
N ILE A 154 -12.70 -8.78 -13.53
CA ILE A 154 -11.58 -7.99 -14.01
C ILE A 154 -11.03 -7.23 -12.79
N SER A 155 -9.73 -7.35 -12.54
CA SER A 155 -9.03 -6.61 -11.48
C SER A 155 -7.93 -5.76 -12.12
N ASP A 156 -7.89 -4.47 -11.78
CA ASP A 156 -6.86 -3.52 -12.23
C ASP A 156 -6.04 -3.03 -11.05
N TYR A 157 -4.72 -3.06 -11.22
CA TYR A 157 -3.75 -2.59 -10.24
C TYR A 157 -2.89 -1.51 -10.88
N GLY A 158 -2.78 -0.37 -10.20
CA GLY A 158 -1.89 0.72 -10.60
C GLY A 158 -0.42 0.30 -10.61
N LYS A 159 0.42 1.16 -11.12
CA LYS A 159 1.88 1.00 -11.01
C LYS A 159 2.34 1.15 -9.57
N PHE A 160 3.48 0.56 -9.24
CA PHE A 160 4.18 0.77 -7.97
C PHE A 160 5.70 0.74 -8.19
N VAL A 161 6.44 1.19 -7.19
CA VAL A 161 7.89 1.21 -7.20
C VAL A 161 8.40 0.39 -6.04
N ASP A 162 9.19 -0.60 -6.30
CA ASP A 162 9.88 -1.37 -5.27
C ASP A 162 11.33 -0.92 -5.12
N GLY A 163 11.85 -0.98 -3.89
CA GLY A 163 13.23 -0.67 -3.56
C GLY A 163 13.99 -1.92 -3.17
N SER A 164 15.07 -2.20 -3.85
CA SER A 164 16.01 -3.27 -3.54
C SER A 164 17.42 -2.71 -3.35
N LEU A 165 18.37 -3.58 -3.03
CA LEU A 165 19.79 -3.23 -2.93
C LEU A 165 20.35 -2.68 -4.25
N ASP A 166 19.74 -3.06 -5.39
CA ASP A 166 20.14 -2.62 -6.71
C ASP A 166 19.48 -1.29 -7.15
N GLY A 167 18.62 -0.71 -6.30
CA GLY A 167 17.94 0.58 -6.54
C GLY A 167 16.42 0.48 -6.56
N LEU A 168 15.78 1.50 -7.16
CA LEU A 168 14.33 1.58 -7.29
C LEU A 168 13.89 1.04 -8.65
N GLU A 169 13.00 0.05 -8.66
CA GLU A 169 12.42 -0.54 -9.86
C GLU A 169 10.92 -0.20 -9.96
N THR A 170 10.47 0.22 -11.15
CA THR A 170 9.07 0.54 -11.40
C THR A 170 8.35 -0.62 -12.06
N PHE A 171 7.31 -1.11 -11.40
CA PHE A 171 6.40 -2.12 -11.93
C PHE A 171 5.18 -1.44 -12.55
N GLY A 172 4.93 -1.70 -13.83
CA GLY A 172 3.80 -1.15 -14.57
C GLY A 172 2.45 -1.69 -14.08
N ALA A 173 1.39 -0.93 -14.36
CA ALA A 173 0.02 -1.37 -14.07
C ALA A 173 -0.29 -2.73 -14.71
N LYS A 174 -1.12 -3.53 -14.03
CA LYS A 174 -1.52 -4.88 -14.45
C LYS A 174 -3.03 -5.06 -14.34
N GLN A 175 -3.56 -5.82 -15.30
CA GLN A 175 -4.93 -6.31 -15.26
C GLN A 175 -4.93 -7.83 -15.15
N LEU A 176 -5.80 -8.35 -14.29
CA LEU A 176 -6.04 -9.77 -14.10
C LEU A 176 -7.48 -10.10 -14.47
N PHE A 177 -7.69 -11.26 -15.05
CA PHE A 177 -8.99 -11.77 -15.46
C PHE A 177 -9.21 -13.13 -14.80
N ASP A 178 -10.32 -13.27 -14.10
CA ASP A 178 -10.74 -14.52 -13.48
C ASP A 178 -12.09 -14.93 -14.08
N GLY A 179 -12.31 -16.24 -14.22
CA GLY A 179 -13.56 -16.80 -14.68
C GLY A 179 -13.89 -18.11 -14.00
N GLU A 180 -15.16 -18.32 -13.71
CA GLU A 180 -15.67 -19.54 -13.11
C GLU A 180 -16.98 -19.93 -13.79
N ILE A 181 -17.16 -21.24 -13.99
CA ILE A 181 -18.42 -21.87 -14.43
C ILE A 181 -18.71 -23.03 -13.50
N GLY A 182 -19.90 -23.06 -12.93
CA GLY A 182 -20.30 -24.10 -12.02
C GLY A 182 -21.72 -24.62 -12.28
N TYR A 183 -21.92 -25.87 -11.97
CA TYR A 183 -23.19 -26.55 -12.00
C TYR A 183 -23.42 -27.35 -10.72
N ARG A 184 -24.59 -27.17 -10.09
CA ARG A 184 -24.98 -27.91 -8.88
C ARG A 184 -25.71 -29.19 -9.23
N TRP A 185 -25.12 -30.33 -8.91
CA TRP A 185 -25.73 -31.63 -8.99
C TRP A 185 -26.55 -31.93 -7.72
N ASP A 186 -27.76 -32.48 -7.85
CA ASP A 186 -28.43 -33.03 -6.68
C ASP A 186 -27.70 -34.31 -6.29
N ALA A 187 -27.33 -34.47 -5.03
CA ALA A 187 -26.97 -35.78 -4.51
C ALA A 187 -28.25 -36.65 -4.47
N ILE A 188 -28.20 -37.79 -5.12
CA ILE A 188 -29.27 -38.83 -5.06
C ILE A 188 -29.26 -39.45 -3.68
#